data_c53866ba4fa85f387a8c9b00fe102bc9
#
_entry.id   c53866ba4fa85f387a8c9b00fe102bc9
#
_cell.length_a   1.000
_cell.length_b   1.000
_cell.length_c   1.000
_cell.angle_alpha   90.00
_cell.angle_beta   90.00
_cell.angle_gamma   90.00
#
_symmetry.space_group_name_H-M   'P 1'
#
loop_
_entity.id
_entity.type
_entity.pdbx_description
1 polymer ?
#
loop_
_entity_poly.entity_id
_entity_poly.type
_entity_poly.pdbx_seq_one_letter_code
_entity_poly.pdbx_strand_id
1 'polypeptide(L)' 'MSRKKKIVRQYTTSGLFVKVYDSVKSASVTLSIDSTSISKCCNFDADTAGGFRFEFKEN' A
#
# COMPACT_ATOMS: atom_id res chain seq x y z
N MET A 1 -14.81 8.25 -20.39
CA MET A 1 -13.41 8.37 -19.98
C MET A 1 -13.08 7.32 -18.94
N SER A 2 -12.05 6.57 -19.17
CA SER A 2 -11.65 5.57 -18.20
C SER A 2 -10.65 6.17 -17.22
N ARG A 3 -10.76 5.73 -15.98
CA ARG A 3 -9.83 6.14 -14.93
C ARG A 3 -9.01 4.95 -14.53
N LYS A 4 -7.73 5.16 -14.41
CA LYS A 4 -6.87 4.13 -13.89
C LYS A 4 -7.05 4.06 -12.38
N LYS A 5 -7.31 2.89 -11.89
CA LYS A 5 -7.48 2.66 -10.47
C LYS A 5 -6.11 2.35 -9.87
N LYS A 6 -5.77 3.05 -8.81
CA LYS A 6 -4.54 2.75 -8.08
C LYS A 6 -4.84 1.70 -7.05
N ILE A 7 -4.16 0.58 -7.16
CA ILE A 7 -4.21 -0.47 -6.14
C ILE A 7 -2.95 -0.40 -5.31
N VAL A 8 -3.02 -0.98 -4.12
CA VAL A 8 -1.91 -0.99 -3.18
C VAL A 8 -1.40 -2.41 -3.04
N ARG A 9 -0.12 -2.61 -3.27
CA ARG A 9 0.53 -3.89 -3.07
C ARG A 9 1.30 -3.89 -1.77
N GLN A 10 1.12 -4.95 -1.00
CA GLN A 10 1.81 -5.12 0.27
C GLN A 10 2.96 -6.10 0.10
N TYR A 11 4.12 -5.74 0.63
CA TYR A 11 5.32 -6.57 0.59
C TYR A 11 5.91 -6.69 1.98
N THR A 12 6.62 -7.77 2.22
CA THR A 12 7.44 -7.86 3.43
C THR A 12 8.61 -6.90 3.29
N THR A 13 9.32 -6.66 4.40
CA THR A 13 10.52 -5.82 4.36
C THR A 13 11.61 -6.44 3.51
N SER A 14 11.53 -7.76 3.30
CA SER A 14 12.45 -8.48 2.40
C SER A 14 12.10 -8.33 0.94
N GLY A 15 10.93 -7.77 0.62
CA GLY A 15 10.49 -7.58 -0.74
C GLY A 15 9.58 -8.66 -1.29
N LEU A 16 9.12 -9.58 -0.45
CA LEU A 16 8.22 -10.64 -0.89
C LEU A 16 6.78 -10.14 -0.93
N PHE A 17 6.10 -10.43 -2.01
CA PHE A 17 4.70 -10.05 -2.18
C PHE A 17 3.81 -10.75 -1.15
N VAL A 18 2.91 -10.00 -0.52
CA VAL A 18 1.97 -10.54 0.46
C VAL A 18 0.55 -10.51 -0.07
N LYS A 19 0.05 -9.32 -0.41
CA LYS A 19 -1.34 -9.18 -0.81
C LYS A 19 -1.54 -7.85 -1.54
N VAL A 20 -2.58 -7.79 -2.35
CA VAL A 20 -2.99 -6.57 -3.02
C VAL A 20 -4.30 -6.06 -2.42
N TYR A 21 -4.46 -4.75 -2.35
CA TYR A 21 -5.66 -4.09 -1.84
C TYR A 21 -6.18 -3.13 -2.89
N ASP A 22 -7.49 -2.92 -2.90
CA ASP A 22 -8.13 -2.04 -3.88
C ASP A 22 -7.77 -0.58 -3.70
N SER A 23 -7.43 -0.20 -2.46
CA SER A 23 -7.13 1.20 -2.16
C SER A 23 -6.33 1.28 -0.87
N VAL A 24 -5.77 2.47 -0.61
CA VAL A 24 -5.09 2.74 0.65
C VAL A 24 -6.05 2.54 1.82
N LYS A 25 -7.30 2.98 1.65
CA LYS A 25 -8.28 2.83 2.70
C LYS A 25 -8.54 1.37 3.03
N SER A 26 -8.69 0.53 2.00
CA SER A 26 -8.89 -0.92 2.21
C SER A 26 -7.73 -1.53 2.98
N ALA A 27 -6.50 -1.20 2.58
CA ALA A 27 -5.32 -1.70 3.28
C ALA A 27 -5.30 -1.21 4.72
N SER A 28 -5.60 0.06 4.93
CA SER A 28 -5.61 0.67 6.25
C SER A 28 -6.59 -0.05 7.18
N VAL A 29 -7.80 -0.26 6.72
CA VAL A 29 -8.84 -0.91 7.52
C VAL A 29 -8.48 -2.36 7.80
N THR A 30 -8.04 -3.09 6.78
CA THR A 30 -7.74 -4.50 6.91
C THR A 30 -6.56 -4.75 7.85
N LEU A 31 -5.56 -3.91 7.78
CA LEU A 31 -4.31 -4.09 8.54
C LEU A 31 -4.27 -3.27 9.82
N SER A 32 -5.26 -2.41 10.03
CA SER A 32 -5.29 -1.48 11.18
C SER A 32 -4.05 -0.59 11.20
N ILE A 33 -3.62 -0.16 10.01
CA ILE A 33 -2.48 0.74 9.85
C ILE A 33 -3.03 2.08 9.37
N ASP A 34 -2.47 3.18 9.88
CA ASP A 34 -2.88 4.51 9.46
C ASP A 34 -2.72 4.67 7.95
N SER A 35 -3.78 5.16 7.30
CA SER A 35 -3.76 5.35 5.85
C SER A 35 -2.67 6.33 5.43
N THR A 36 -2.40 7.34 6.25
CA THR A 36 -1.32 8.29 5.97
C THR A 36 0.03 7.58 5.91
N SER A 37 0.26 6.64 6.83
CA SER A 37 1.50 5.87 6.84
C SER A 37 1.64 5.04 5.58
N ILE A 38 0.57 4.39 5.15
CA ILE A 38 0.57 3.58 3.94
C ILE A 38 0.84 4.46 2.72
N SER A 39 0.17 5.61 2.65
CA SER A 39 0.35 6.55 1.54
C SER A 39 1.79 7.04 1.47
N LYS A 40 2.38 7.39 2.60
CA LYS A 40 3.77 7.82 2.64
C LYS A 40 4.70 6.72 2.15
N CYS A 41 4.45 5.50 2.56
CA CYS A 41 5.25 4.36 2.10
C CYS A 41 5.12 4.17 0.59
N CYS A 42 3.91 4.29 0.05
CA CYS A 42 3.67 4.19 -1.38
C CYS A 42 4.38 5.29 -2.17
N ASN A 43 4.54 6.46 -1.59
CA ASN A 43 5.20 7.60 -2.21
C ASN A 43 6.70 7.65 -1.91
N PHE A 44 7.24 6.61 -1.29
CA PHE A 44 8.65 6.52 -0.92
C PHE A 44 9.09 7.55 0.11
N ASP A 45 8.13 8.15 0.84
CA ASP A 45 8.44 9.05 1.95
C ASP A 45 8.76 8.30 3.23
N ALA A 46 8.40 7.03 3.28
CA ALA A 46 8.69 6.16 4.40
C ALA A 46 9.11 4.79 3.86
N ASP A 47 10.00 4.11 4.57
CA ASP A 47 10.46 2.79 4.15
C ASP A 47 9.41 1.72 4.41
N THR A 48 8.70 1.83 5.51
CA THR A 48 7.70 0.83 5.91
C THR A 48 6.50 1.49 6.57
N ALA A 49 5.41 0.75 6.62
CA ALA A 49 4.23 1.14 7.36
C ALA A 49 3.72 -0.12 8.06
N GLY A 50 3.65 -0.07 9.40
CA GLY A 50 3.19 -1.22 10.18
C GLY A 50 4.04 -2.47 10.00
N GLY A 51 5.32 -2.31 9.67
CA GLY A 51 6.22 -3.44 9.48
C GLY A 51 6.18 -4.05 8.09
N PHE A 52 5.52 -3.39 7.14
CA PHE A 52 5.42 -3.85 5.75
C PHE A 52 5.79 -2.74 4.79
N ARG A 53 6.09 -3.11 3.56
CA ARG A 53 6.32 -2.16 2.47
C ARG A 53 5.09 -2.15 1.58
N PHE A 54 4.80 -0.98 1.02
CA PHE A 54 3.65 -0.81 0.16
C PHE A 54 4.06 -0.04 -1.08
N GLU A 55 3.38 -0.31 -2.19
CA GLU A 55 3.57 0.49 -3.40
C GLU A 55 2.26 0.59 -4.16
N PHE A 56 2.13 1.69 -4.90
CA PHE A 56 1.00 1.88 -5.80
C PHE A 56 1.26 1.14 -7.10
N LYS A 57 0.18 0.57 -7.63
CA LYS A 57 0.21 -0.04 -8.94
C LYS A 57 -1.04 0.43 -9.68
N GLU A 58 -0.87 0.98 -10.85
CA GLU A 58 -2.01 1.34 -11.67
C GLU A 58 -2.54 0.10 -12.37
N ASN A 59 -3.87 0.04 -12.37
CA ASN A 59 -4.55 -1.09 -12.98
C ASN A 59 -5.15 -0.68 -14.32
#